data_c738fd521c4ddb1944bfdac2213b750f
#
_entry.id   c738fd521c4ddb1944bfdac2213b750f
#
_cell.length_a   1.000
_cell.length_b   1.000
_cell.length_c   1.000
_cell.angle_alpha   90.00
_cell.angle_beta   90.00
_cell.angle_gamma   90.00
#
_symmetry.space_group_name_H-M   'P 1'
#
loop_
_entity.id
_entity.type
_entity.pdbx_description
1 polymer ?
#
loop_
_entity_poly.entity_id
_entity_poly.type
_entity_poly.pdbx_seq_one_letter_code
_entity_poly.pdbx_strand_id
1 'polypeptide(L)'
;MTSAGTGTVWAISDLHVGHADNRTVLQSLRAVSEQDWLLVVGDVADRVADIEWALRLLTDRFRRVVWVPGNHELWTEERGDAAGLRGQARYEHLVALCRRLGVLTPEDPYPVWRGDGEPVTVAPLFLLYDYTFRPTGTHTQAEALEYARSTGVVCS
;
A
#
# COMPACT_ATOMS: atom_id res chain seq x y z
N MET A 1 35.25 14.89 0.87
CA MET A 1 34.31 13.98 0.24
C MET A 1 33.39 13.44 1.36
N THR A 2 32.23 14.03 1.52
CA THR A 2 31.23 13.52 2.46
C THR A 2 30.75 12.17 1.92
N SER A 3 30.96 11.09 2.68
CA SER A 3 30.32 9.80 2.43
C SER A 3 28.83 10.06 2.28
N ALA A 4 28.27 9.81 1.10
CA ALA A 4 26.83 9.77 0.96
C ALA A 4 26.35 8.68 1.91
N GLY A 5 25.69 9.09 3.00
CA GLY A 5 25.18 8.14 3.99
C GLY A 5 24.29 7.11 3.29
N THR A 6 24.44 5.87 3.66
CA THR A 6 23.56 4.80 3.22
C THR A 6 22.16 5.12 3.71
N GLY A 7 21.18 5.11 2.80
CA GLY A 7 19.78 5.39 3.16
C GLY A 7 19.18 4.36 4.08
N THR A 8 18.00 4.66 4.58
CA THR A 8 17.17 3.77 5.38
C THR A 8 15.99 3.26 4.54
N VAL A 9 15.55 2.04 4.79
CA VAL A 9 14.26 1.53 4.29
C VAL A 9 13.20 1.78 5.35
N TRP A 10 12.25 2.62 5.03
CA TRP A 10 11.09 2.95 5.86
C TRP A 10 9.88 2.17 5.39
N ALA A 11 8.94 1.91 6.26
CA ALA A 11 7.64 1.32 5.92
C ALA A 11 6.51 2.13 6.54
N ILE A 12 5.40 2.23 5.82
CA ILE A 12 4.17 2.90 6.26
C ILE A 12 2.96 2.18 5.68
N SER A 13 1.88 2.07 6.45
CA SER A 13 0.58 1.55 6.04
C SER A 13 -0.55 2.43 6.52
N ASP A 14 -1.78 2.10 6.12
CA ASP A 14 -3.01 2.68 6.66
C ASP A 14 -3.05 4.21 6.57
N LEU A 15 -2.62 4.74 5.43
CA LEU A 15 -2.53 6.18 5.20
C LEU A 15 -3.92 6.83 5.15
N HIS A 16 -4.91 6.16 4.54
CA HIS A 16 -6.29 6.64 4.42
C HIS A 16 -6.39 8.14 4.11
N VAL A 17 -5.65 8.59 3.09
CA VAL A 17 -5.53 10.03 2.74
C VAL A 17 -6.81 10.68 2.23
N GLY A 18 -7.90 9.93 2.12
CA GLY A 18 -9.24 10.47 1.98
C GLY A 18 -9.67 11.34 3.17
N HIS A 19 -9.08 11.09 4.35
CA HIS A 19 -9.28 11.91 5.54
C HIS A 19 -8.30 13.09 5.56
N ALA A 20 -8.81 14.31 5.81
CA ALA A 20 -8.03 15.55 5.74
C ALA A 20 -6.85 15.58 6.72
N ASP A 21 -7.02 15.05 7.93
CA ASP A 21 -5.96 15.02 8.95
C ASP A 21 -4.80 14.11 8.51
N ASN A 22 -5.12 12.92 7.97
CA ASN A 22 -4.12 11.99 7.45
C ASN A 22 -3.36 12.58 6.26
N ARG A 23 -4.08 13.31 5.39
CA ARG A 23 -3.47 14.03 4.28
C ARG A 23 -2.46 15.06 4.77
N THR A 24 -2.78 15.80 5.84
CA THR A 24 -1.87 16.76 6.47
C THR A 24 -0.63 16.06 7.04
N VAL A 25 -0.80 14.92 7.71
CA VAL A 25 0.31 14.11 8.22
C VAL A 25 1.22 13.66 7.08
N LEU A 26 0.65 13.11 6.00
CA LEU A 26 1.44 12.68 4.85
C LEU A 26 2.19 13.85 4.19
N GLN A 27 1.58 15.03 4.13
CA GLN A 27 2.23 16.25 3.63
C GLN A 27 3.44 16.65 4.45
N SER A 28 3.51 16.28 5.73
CA SER A 28 4.65 16.56 6.61
C SER A 28 5.78 15.53 6.51
N LEU A 29 5.49 14.32 6.01
CA LEU A 29 6.47 13.23 5.92
C LEU A 29 7.63 13.62 5.00
N ARG A 30 8.86 13.37 5.43
CA ARG A 30 10.10 13.63 4.67
C ARG A 30 11.06 12.46 4.83
N ALA A 31 11.82 12.19 3.77
CA ALA A 31 13.01 11.38 3.88
C ALA A 31 14.05 12.10 4.75
N VAL A 32 14.87 11.35 5.44
CA VAL A 32 16.00 11.85 6.24
C VAL A 32 17.26 11.94 5.36
N SER A 33 17.37 11.04 4.39
CA SER A 33 18.46 10.97 3.43
C SER A 33 17.89 10.89 2.00
N GLU A 34 18.61 11.45 1.03
CA GLU A 34 18.29 11.33 -0.40
C GLU A 34 18.36 9.88 -0.89
N GLN A 35 18.92 8.96 -0.12
CA GLN A 35 19.00 7.54 -0.45
C GLN A 35 17.89 6.70 0.19
N ASP A 36 17.02 7.31 0.99
CA ASP A 36 15.95 6.61 1.69
C ASP A 36 14.93 5.98 0.72
N TRP A 37 14.52 4.77 1.04
CA TRP A 37 13.41 4.08 0.38
C TRP A 37 12.18 4.09 1.27
N LEU A 38 11.00 4.03 0.66
CA LEU A 38 9.73 3.89 1.36
C LEU A 38 8.94 2.68 0.83
N LEU A 39 8.55 1.80 1.74
CA LEU A 39 7.61 0.72 1.49
C LEU A 39 6.22 1.20 1.92
N VAL A 40 5.30 1.31 0.98
CA VAL A 40 3.89 1.67 1.20
C VAL A 40 3.10 0.36 1.20
N VAL A 41 2.72 -0.09 2.39
CA VAL A 41 2.19 -1.44 2.60
C VAL A 41 0.68 -1.43 2.84
N GLY A 42 -0.04 -0.93 1.85
CA GLY A 42 -1.49 -0.96 1.74
C GLY A 42 -2.23 0.18 2.41
N ASP A 43 -3.51 0.24 2.09
CA ASP A 43 -4.52 1.15 2.64
C ASP A 43 -4.15 2.64 2.51
N VAL A 44 -3.68 3.01 1.32
CA VAL A 44 -3.39 4.41 0.97
C VAL A 44 -4.69 5.22 0.89
N ALA A 45 -5.66 4.74 0.14
CA ALA A 45 -7.00 5.33 0.01
C ALA A 45 -7.95 4.44 -0.79
N ASP A 46 -9.24 4.77 -0.75
CA ASP A 46 -10.30 4.11 -1.53
C ASP A 46 -10.33 4.59 -2.99
N ARG A 47 -9.98 5.86 -3.22
CA ARG A 47 -10.09 6.52 -4.53
C ARG A 47 -8.75 6.54 -5.26
N VAL A 48 -8.75 6.18 -6.53
CA VAL A 48 -7.54 6.19 -7.37
C VAL A 48 -6.89 7.59 -7.42
N ALA A 49 -7.67 8.66 -7.48
CA ALA A 49 -7.13 10.02 -7.47
C ALA A 49 -6.37 10.36 -6.17
N ASP A 50 -6.83 9.85 -5.02
CA ASP A 50 -6.16 10.05 -3.74
C ASP A 50 -4.90 9.17 -3.63
N ILE A 51 -4.96 7.93 -4.14
CA ILE A 51 -3.80 7.04 -4.25
C ILE A 51 -2.73 7.70 -5.13
N GLU A 52 -3.12 8.18 -6.33
CA GLU A 52 -2.20 8.87 -7.24
C GLU A 52 -1.54 10.07 -6.58
N TRP A 53 -2.34 10.91 -5.91
CA TRP A 53 -1.83 12.08 -5.21
C TRP A 53 -0.80 11.70 -4.13
N ALA A 54 -1.11 10.69 -3.32
CA ALA A 54 -0.21 10.23 -2.24
C ALA A 54 1.10 9.67 -2.81
N LEU A 55 1.01 8.75 -3.78
CA LEU A 55 2.19 8.13 -4.36
C LEU A 55 3.07 9.14 -5.09
N ARG A 56 2.49 10.11 -5.81
CA ARG A 56 3.24 11.20 -6.45
C ARG A 56 4.01 12.03 -5.43
N LEU A 57 3.34 12.39 -4.33
CA LEU A 57 3.98 13.12 -3.23
C LEU A 57 5.16 12.34 -2.61
N LEU A 58 5.04 11.03 -2.48
CA LEU A 58 6.07 10.18 -1.90
C LEU A 58 7.25 9.95 -2.86
N THR A 59 7.00 9.81 -4.16
CA THR A 59 8.07 9.69 -5.16
C THR A 59 8.92 10.95 -5.31
N ASP A 60 8.36 12.13 -5.01
CA ASP A 60 9.10 13.39 -4.97
C ASP A 60 10.06 13.49 -3.76
N ARG A 61 9.93 12.62 -2.77
CA ARG A 61 10.61 12.72 -1.47
C ARG A 61 11.56 11.58 -1.16
N PHE A 62 11.29 10.41 -1.70
CA PHE A 62 12.08 9.21 -1.44
C PHE A 62 12.77 8.73 -2.72
N ARG A 63 13.99 8.26 -2.55
CA ARG A 63 14.79 7.70 -3.64
C ARG A 63 14.05 6.61 -4.42
N ARG A 64 13.27 5.81 -3.71
CA ARG A 64 12.46 4.72 -4.26
C ARG A 64 11.23 4.49 -3.40
N VAL A 65 10.12 4.31 -4.06
CA VAL A 65 8.87 3.91 -3.43
C VAL A 65 8.50 2.53 -3.97
N VAL A 66 8.13 1.63 -3.06
CA VAL A 66 7.59 0.30 -3.37
C VAL A 66 6.21 0.23 -2.77
N TRP A 67 5.22 -0.18 -3.54
CA TRP A 67 3.83 -0.25 -3.10
C TRP A 67 3.29 -1.67 -3.20
N VAL A 68 2.47 -2.07 -2.23
CA VAL A 68 1.55 -3.21 -2.30
C VAL A 68 0.15 -2.72 -1.93
N PRO A 69 -0.92 -3.26 -2.52
CA PRO A 69 -2.27 -2.87 -2.14
C PRO A 69 -2.68 -3.47 -0.79
N GLY A 70 -3.52 -2.74 -0.07
CA GLY A 70 -4.37 -3.27 0.97
C GLY A 70 -5.77 -3.59 0.42
N ASN A 71 -6.74 -3.78 1.30
CA ASN A 71 -8.12 -4.03 0.86
C ASN A 71 -8.82 -2.76 0.35
N HIS A 72 -8.47 -1.59 0.87
CA HIS A 72 -9.09 -0.31 0.48
C HIS A 72 -8.81 0.05 -0.98
N GLU A 73 -7.60 -0.20 -1.48
CA GLU A 73 -7.27 0.02 -2.89
C GLU A 73 -8.15 -0.79 -3.85
N LEU A 74 -8.65 -1.94 -3.41
CA LEU A 74 -9.42 -2.84 -4.25
C LEU A 74 -10.93 -2.59 -4.20
N TRP A 75 -11.39 -1.67 -3.37
CA TRP A 75 -12.80 -1.28 -3.32
C TRP A 75 -13.22 -0.59 -4.61
N THR A 76 -14.42 -0.93 -5.08
CA THR A 76 -14.95 -0.38 -6.33
C THR A 76 -15.41 1.07 -6.13
N GLU A 77 -14.90 1.97 -6.95
CA GLU A 77 -15.40 3.33 -7.01
C GLU A 77 -16.70 3.42 -7.82
N GLU A 78 -17.62 4.27 -7.37
CA GLU A 78 -18.84 4.59 -8.11
C GLU A 78 -18.61 5.70 -9.15
N ARG A 79 -17.62 6.56 -8.93
CA ARG A 79 -17.32 7.74 -9.75
C ARG A 79 -15.82 7.91 -9.95
N GLY A 80 -15.43 8.60 -11.01
CA GLY A 80 -14.04 8.86 -11.37
C GLY A 80 -13.56 8.01 -12.55
N ASP A 81 -12.31 8.15 -12.92
CA ASP A 81 -11.72 7.49 -14.10
C ASP A 81 -11.64 5.96 -13.95
N ALA A 82 -11.63 5.47 -12.71
CA ALA A 82 -11.63 4.05 -12.39
C ALA A 82 -13.01 3.52 -11.97
N ALA A 83 -14.08 4.28 -12.25
CA ALA A 83 -15.44 3.90 -11.87
C ALA A 83 -15.82 2.53 -12.44
N GLY A 84 -16.35 1.66 -11.57
CA GLY A 84 -16.78 0.31 -11.93
C GLY A 84 -15.68 -0.71 -12.14
N LEU A 85 -14.39 -0.35 -12.10
CA LEU A 85 -13.30 -1.33 -12.12
C LEU A 85 -13.33 -2.20 -10.86
N ARG A 86 -13.20 -3.53 -11.04
CA ARG A 86 -13.31 -4.51 -9.96
C ARG A 86 -12.23 -5.58 -10.06
N GLY A 87 -11.86 -6.14 -8.91
CA GLY A 87 -10.95 -7.28 -8.84
C GLY A 87 -9.68 -7.05 -9.64
N GLN A 88 -9.36 -7.99 -10.51
CA GLN A 88 -8.12 -7.96 -11.31
C GLN A 88 -7.99 -6.69 -12.17
N ALA A 89 -9.06 -6.24 -12.83
CA ALA A 89 -9.00 -5.03 -13.68
C ALA A 89 -8.68 -3.77 -12.87
N ARG A 90 -9.18 -3.66 -11.63
CA ARG A 90 -8.82 -2.56 -10.74
C ARG A 90 -7.36 -2.67 -10.28
N TYR A 91 -6.92 -3.85 -9.90
CA TYR A 91 -5.52 -4.10 -9.54
C TYR A 91 -4.56 -3.72 -10.68
N GLU A 92 -4.82 -4.21 -11.89
CA GLU A 92 -4.00 -3.91 -13.07
C GLU A 92 -3.97 -2.40 -13.39
N HIS A 93 -5.09 -1.70 -13.19
CA HIS A 93 -5.16 -0.24 -13.33
C HIS A 93 -4.23 0.46 -12.33
N LEU A 94 -4.21 0.02 -11.07
CA LEU A 94 -3.33 0.57 -10.04
C LEU A 94 -1.86 0.24 -10.29
N VAL A 95 -1.54 -0.97 -10.75
CA VAL A 95 -0.18 -1.32 -11.19
C VAL A 95 0.30 -0.42 -12.33
N ALA A 96 -0.56 -0.18 -13.32
CA ALA A 96 -0.24 0.73 -14.42
C ALA A 96 -0.04 2.19 -13.94
N LEU A 97 -0.84 2.65 -12.97
CA LEU A 97 -0.67 3.94 -12.32
C LEU A 97 0.70 4.02 -11.61
N CYS A 98 1.02 3.05 -10.76
CA CYS A 98 2.28 2.98 -10.03
C CYS A 98 3.48 3.05 -10.98
N ARG A 99 3.47 2.28 -12.07
CA ARG A 99 4.53 2.28 -13.08
C ARG A 99 4.69 3.66 -13.75
N ARG A 100 3.60 4.37 -14.05
CA ARG A 100 3.68 5.75 -14.59
C ARG A 100 4.34 6.72 -13.62
N LEU A 101 4.22 6.47 -12.31
CA LEU A 101 4.83 7.28 -11.25
C LEU A 101 6.26 6.83 -10.86
N GLY A 102 6.77 5.73 -11.44
CA GLY A 102 8.05 5.16 -11.05
C GLY A 102 8.02 4.40 -9.72
N VAL A 103 6.83 4.04 -9.24
CA VAL A 103 6.61 3.22 -8.05
C VAL A 103 6.69 1.75 -8.43
N LEU A 104 7.45 0.96 -7.68
CA LEU A 104 7.53 -0.49 -7.86
C LEU A 104 6.34 -1.19 -7.21
N THR A 105 5.92 -2.28 -7.82
CA THR A 105 4.73 -3.07 -7.46
C THR A 105 5.09 -4.55 -7.28
N PRO A 106 4.18 -5.41 -6.80
CA PRO A 106 4.36 -6.85 -6.79
C PRO A 106 4.68 -7.47 -8.16
N GLU A 107 4.28 -6.80 -9.26
CA GLU A 107 4.43 -7.25 -10.64
C GLU A 107 5.77 -6.83 -11.28
N ASP A 108 6.62 -6.13 -10.52
CA ASP A 108 7.92 -5.67 -11.00
C ASP A 108 9.05 -6.55 -10.44
N PRO A 109 10.24 -6.57 -11.08
CA PRO A 109 11.39 -7.27 -10.52
C PRO A 109 11.70 -6.78 -9.10
N TYR A 110 11.90 -7.71 -8.17
CA TYR A 110 12.18 -7.38 -6.78
C TYR A 110 13.47 -6.58 -6.65
N PRO A 111 13.40 -5.35 -6.11
CA PRO A 111 14.58 -4.51 -6.02
C PRO A 111 15.52 -4.99 -4.91
N VAL A 112 16.81 -4.78 -5.12
CA VAL A 112 17.84 -5.06 -4.11
C VAL A 112 18.24 -3.74 -3.46
N TRP A 113 17.94 -3.60 -2.17
CA TRP A 113 18.42 -2.50 -1.36
C TRP A 113 19.84 -2.76 -0.89
N ARG A 114 20.68 -1.73 -0.99
CA ARG A 114 22.10 -1.78 -0.62
C ARG A 114 22.38 -0.68 0.40
N GLY A 115 22.23 -1.03 1.68
CA GLY A 115 22.57 -0.18 2.82
C GLY A 115 23.93 -0.52 3.43
N ASP A 116 24.08 -0.29 4.74
CA ASP A 116 25.31 -0.54 5.50
C ASP A 116 25.62 -2.02 5.78
N GLY A 117 24.84 -2.93 5.26
CA GLY A 117 24.98 -4.37 5.48
C GLY A 117 25.03 -5.16 4.17
N GLU A 118 24.75 -6.44 4.29
CA GLU A 118 24.56 -7.30 3.12
C GLU A 118 23.36 -6.81 2.30
N PRO A 119 23.42 -6.94 0.97
CA PRO A 119 22.30 -6.58 0.10
C PRO A 119 21.03 -7.35 0.45
N VAL A 120 19.90 -6.64 0.55
CA VAL A 120 18.61 -7.22 0.91
C VAL A 120 17.67 -7.11 -0.29
N THR A 121 17.10 -8.24 -0.72
CA THR A 121 16.02 -8.26 -1.71
C THR A 121 14.71 -7.88 -1.03
N VAL A 122 14.06 -6.83 -1.52
CA VAL A 122 12.73 -6.43 -1.09
C VAL A 122 11.71 -7.11 -1.98
N ALA A 123 10.91 -8.01 -1.40
CA ALA A 123 9.86 -8.74 -2.10
C ALA A 123 8.49 -8.15 -1.72
N PRO A 124 7.91 -7.26 -2.53
CA PRO A 124 6.55 -6.78 -2.32
C PRO A 124 5.58 -7.92 -2.66
N LEU A 125 4.94 -8.49 -1.65
CA LEU A 125 3.99 -9.58 -1.82
C LEU A 125 2.57 -9.08 -1.60
N PHE A 126 1.70 -9.33 -2.56
CA PHE A 126 0.27 -9.12 -2.43
C PHE A 126 -0.41 -10.45 -2.12
N LEU A 127 -0.96 -10.56 -0.91
CA LEU A 127 -1.63 -11.75 -0.43
C LEU A 127 -3.10 -11.42 -0.13
N LEU A 128 -3.99 -12.25 -0.62
CA LEU A 128 -5.43 -12.17 -0.34
C LEU A 128 -5.80 -13.07 0.84
N TYR A 129 -6.94 -12.76 1.48
CA TYR A 129 -7.51 -13.61 2.52
C TYR A 129 -8.02 -14.91 1.90
N ASP A 130 -7.66 -16.03 2.52
CA ASP A 130 -8.24 -17.34 2.20
C ASP A 130 -9.38 -17.72 3.16
N TYR A 131 -9.65 -16.90 4.16
CA TYR A 131 -10.67 -17.08 5.20
C TYR A 131 -10.49 -18.35 6.04
N THR A 132 -9.28 -18.89 6.12
CA THR A 132 -8.99 -20.07 6.97
C THR A 132 -8.77 -19.68 8.44
N PHE A 133 -8.30 -18.46 8.70
CA PHE A 133 -8.15 -17.93 10.06
C PHE A 133 -9.51 -17.47 10.60
N ARG A 134 -10.16 -18.34 11.38
CA ARG A 134 -11.52 -18.13 11.90
C ARG A 134 -11.56 -18.30 13.41
N PRO A 135 -12.54 -17.66 14.11
CA PRO A 135 -12.76 -17.90 15.53
C PRO A 135 -13.02 -19.38 15.84
N THR A 136 -12.52 -19.82 16.98
CA THR A 136 -12.75 -21.20 17.44
C THR A 136 -14.25 -21.49 17.54
N GLY A 137 -14.68 -22.62 16.97
CA GLY A 137 -16.10 -23.03 16.93
C GLY A 137 -16.85 -22.55 15.70
N THR A 138 -16.21 -21.82 14.77
CA THR A 138 -16.78 -21.52 13.45
C THR A 138 -16.16 -22.43 12.38
N HIS A 139 -16.98 -22.98 11.48
CA HIS A 139 -16.56 -23.94 10.46
C HIS A 139 -16.65 -23.38 9.04
N THR A 140 -17.44 -22.32 8.86
CA THR A 140 -17.67 -21.66 7.58
C THR A 140 -17.37 -20.17 7.65
N GLN A 141 -17.14 -19.53 6.49
CA GLN A 141 -17.00 -18.08 6.40
C GLN A 141 -18.27 -17.36 6.91
N ALA A 142 -19.46 -17.89 6.58
CA ALA A 142 -20.72 -17.31 7.02
C ALA A 142 -20.86 -17.29 8.54
N GLU A 143 -20.51 -18.38 9.23
CA GLU A 143 -20.48 -18.44 10.70
C GLU A 143 -19.46 -17.48 11.30
N ALA A 144 -18.27 -17.35 10.71
CA ALA A 144 -17.27 -16.42 11.18
C ALA A 144 -17.72 -14.94 11.04
N LEU A 145 -18.37 -14.60 9.93
CA LEU A 145 -18.93 -13.26 9.70
C LEU A 145 -20.09 -12.96 10.67
N GLU A 146 -20.95 -13.94 10.92
CA GLU A 146 -22.04 -13.77 11.89
C GLU A 146 -21.50 -13.58 13.31
N TYR A 147 -20.48 -14.37 13.69
CA TYR A 147 -19.79 -14.17 14.95
C TYR A 147 -19.18 -12.76 15.06
N ALA A 148 -18.47 -12.31 14.03
CA ALA A 148 -17.88 -10.96 13.99
C ALA A 148 -18.95 -9.86 14.17
N ARG A 149 -20.07 -9.97 13.45
CA ARG A 149 -21.21 -9.03 13.60
C ARG A 149 -21.79 -9.04 15.02
N SER A 150 -21.94 -10.21 15.61
CA SER A 150 -22.47 -10.36 16.98
C SER A 150 -21.57 -9.72 18.04
N THR A 151 -20.28 -9.59 17.76
CA THR A 151 -19.31 -8.92 18.65
C THR A 151 -19.15 -7.42 18.36
N GLY A 152 -19.91 -6.87 17.41
CA GLY A 152 -19.86 -5.46 17.04
C GLY A 152 -18.71 -5.09 16.09
N VAL A 153 -18.01 -6.08 15.54
CA VAL A 153 -16.98 -5.84 14.50
C VAL A 153 -17.68 -5.45 13.20
N VAL A 154 -17.24 -4.35 12.62
CA VAL A 154 -17.67 -3.92 11.27
C VAL A 154 -16.79 -4.65 10.26
N CYS A 155 -17.42 -5.53 9.47
CA CYS A 155 -16.76 -6.19 8.34
C CYS A 155 -17.15 -5.44 7.06
N SER A 156 -16.20 -4.82 6.42
CA SER A 156 -16.34 -4.16 5.12
C SER A 156 -15.89 -5.09 3.98
#